data_c9af8690b7042983c246c4046d44dee1
#
_entry.id   c9af8690b7042983c246c4046d44dee1
#
_cell.length_a   1.000
_cell.length_b   1.000
_cell.length_c   1.000
_cell.angle_alpha   90.00
_cell.angle_beta   90.00
_cell.angle_gamma   90.00
#
_symmetry.space_group_name_H-M   'P 1'
#
loop_
_entity.id
_entity.type
_entity.pdbx_description
1 polymer ?
#
loop_
_entity_poly.entity_id
_entity_poly.type
_entity_poly.pdbx_seq_one_letter_code
_entity_poly.pdbx_strand_id
1 'polypeptide(L)'
;MSENKKSLKMVTCGRCATKNFIPSDLPAFETQPCNKCGGPVMITVKLRQYELRGVIASGGMGTVFRSFDVNLNREVAVKLMKPEMAADPLQVEAFKREARACAGLNHSNIIHIYGFDEDEGQKYLVMELADNGTFDGRIEDNGRVDELLVLDVGIKIASALDCANRHGLLHLDIKPGNILFNNDEPPEPKLVDFGLAQSAESARDPNAGLFGTPYYIAPERISLGTEDFRSDMYSLAGTLYHALIGQVPFEAPTVNDVALAHVEQPLRPPIELLPEIQEKTNEAIITAMAKNPDDRYQSYDQFIMELTAARSHLLIKKYGGG
;
A
#
# COMPACT_ATOMS: atom_id res chain seq x y z
N MET A 1 -5.21 46.93 26.45
CA MET A 1 -5.12 45.53 26.09
C MET A 1 -5.04 45.49 24.57
N SER A 2 -3.84 45.37 23.98
CA SER A 2 -3.68 45.26 22.53
C SER A 2 -4.04 43.86 22.13
N GLU A 3 -5.13 43.68 21.40
CA GLU A 3 -5.44 42.44 20.69
C GLU A 3 -4.29 42.15 19.71
N ASN A 4 -3.51 41.13 20.02
CA ASN A 4 -2.46 40.62 19.16
C ASN A 4 -3.18 40.02 17.95
N LYS A 5 -3.37 40.76 16.86
CA LYS A 5 -3.89 40.28 15.60
C LYS A 5 -2.90 39.21 15.10
N LYS A 6 -3.18 37.93 15.35
CA LYS A 6 -2.40 36.84 14.76
C LYS A 6 -2.39 37.03 13.25
N SER A 7 -1.23 37.16 12.66
CA SER A 7 -1.10 37.24 11.21
C SER A 7 -1.50 35.87 10.62
N LEU A 8 -2.23 35.90 9.50
CA LEU A 8 -2.67 34.70 8.82
C LEU A 8 -1.86 34.49 7.55
N LYS A 9 -1.50 33.25 7.27
CA LYS A 9 -0.87 32.83 6.02
C LYS A 9 -1.86 32.03 5.18
N MET A 10 -1.94 32.33 3.89
CA MET A 10 -2.76 31.57 2.96
C MET A 10 -2.01 30.30 2.54
N VAL A 11 -2.66 29.17 2.68
CA VAL A 11 -2.18 27.85 2.24
C VAL A 11 -3.25 27.15 1.40
N THR A 12 -2.83 26.31 0.49
CA THR A 12 -3.75 25.55 -0.35
C THR A 12 -3.86 24.12 0.19
N CYS A 13 -5.08 23.62 0.38
CA CYS A 13 -5.29 22.25 0.76
C CYS A 13 -4.82 21.28 -0.33
N GLY A 14 -3.94 20.34 0.01
CA GLY A 14 -3.44 19.34 -0.92
C GLY A 14 -4.52 18.34 -1.39
N ARG A 15 -5.62 18.19 -0.60
CA ARG A 15 -6.70 17.22 -0.90
C ARG A 15 -7.80 17.79 -1.80
N CYS A 16 -8.19 19.07 -1.63
CA CYS A 16 -9.33 19.66 -2.35
C CYS A 16 -9.04 21.01 -3.01
N ALA A 17 -7.76 21.41 -3.05
CA ALA A 17 -7.26 22.67 -3.62
C ALA A 17 -7.91 23.95 -3.05
N THR A 18 -8.68 23.88 -1.96
CA THR A 18 -9.30 25.05 -1.32
C THR A 18 -8.24 25.89 -0.60
N LYS A 19 -8.30 27.20 -0.78
CA LYS A 19 -7.46 28.16 -0.05
C LYS A 19 -7.92 28.27 1.41
N ASN A 20 -6.99 28.11 2.34
CA ASN A 20 -7.22 28.24 3.77
C ASN A 20 -6.33 29.34 4.34
N PHE A 21 -6.79 30.02 5.38
CA PHE A 21 -6.02 31.00 6.12
C PHE A 21 -5.72 30.43 7.51
N ILE A 22 -4.45 30.13 7.77
CA ILE A 22 -3.98 29.55 9.03
C ILE A 22 -3.02 30.50 9.74
N PRO A 23 -2.83 30.40 11.08
CA PRO A 23 -1.89 31.22 11.80
C PRO A 23 -0.49 31.13 11.20
N SER A 24 0.15 32.27 10.97
CA SER A 24 1.52 32.29 10.39
C SER A 24 2.59 31.82 11.36
N ASP A 25 2.25 31.71 12.64
CA ASP A 25 3.07 31.17 13.74
C ASP A 25 2.81 29.67 14.01
N LEU A 26 2.05 29.00 13.13
CA LEU A 26 1.86 27.55 13.23
C LEU A 26 3.22 26.85 13.13
N PRO A 27 3.60 26.01 14.12
CA PRO A 27 4.88 25.31 14.09
C PRO A 27 5.07 24.45 12.84
N ALA A 28 6.32 24.23 12.47
CA ALA A 28 6.66 23.36 11.36
C ALA A 28 6.07 21.96 11.55
N PHE A 29 5.48 21.39 10.49
CA PHE A 29 4.82 20.08 10.46
C PHE A 29 3.49 19.98 11.25
N GLU A 30 3.09 21.00 12.00
CA GLU A 30 1.74 21.05 12.58
C GLU A 30 0.69 21.32 11.50
N THR A 31 -0.47 20.72 11.66
CA THR A 31 -1.57 20.81 10.71
C THR A 31 -2.84 21.37 11.36
N GLN A 32 -3.66 22.01 10.53
CA GLN A 32 -5.03 22.38 10.88
C GLN A 32 -6.01 21.76 9.87
N PRO A 33 -7.27 21.53 10.25
CA PRO A 33 -8.26 21.00 9.32
C PRO A 33 -8.62 22.02 8.23
N CYS A 34 -8.71 21.57 6.98
CA CYS A 34 -9.21 22.36 5.87
C CYS A 34 -10.66 22.74 6.07
N ASN A 35 -11.01 24.00 5.85
CA ASN A 35 -12.36 24.55 6.02
C ASN A 35 -13.43 23.88 5.13
N LYS A 36 -13.01 23.20 4.03
CA LYS A 36 -13.93 22.55 3.09
C LYS A 36 -14.04 21.04 3.29
N CYS A 37 -12.88 20.34 3.36
CA CYS A 37 -12.87 18.87 3.36
C CYS A 37 -12.35 18.24 4.66
N GLY A 38 -11.98 19.06 5.67
CA GLY A 38 -11.39 18.57 6.92
C GLY A 38 -9.97 18.01 6.79
N GLY A 39 -9.43 17.86 5.58
CA GLY A 39 -8.08 17.35 5.35
C GLY A 39 -7.01 18.26 5.95
N PRO A 40 -5.81 17.72 6.29
CA PRO A 40 -4.76 18.50 6.93
C PRO A 40 -4.19 19.58 6.02
N VAL A 41 -4.06 20.81 6.52
CA VAL A 41 -3.35 21.92 5.89
C VAL A 41 -2.24 22.43 6.81
N MET A 42 -1.10 22.79 6.24
CA MET A 42 0.10 23.22 6.98
C MET A 42 0.81 24.37 6.29
N ILE A 43 1.71 25.02 7.01
CA ILE A 43 2.67 25.95 6.40
C ILE A 43 3.69 25.14 5.63
N THR A 44 3.98 25.55 4.38
CA THR A 44 5.05 24.94 3.58
C THR A 44 6.38 25.01 4.32
N VAL A 45 6.99 23.86 4.50
CA VAL A 45 8.31 23.70 5.11
C VAL A 45 9.32 23.37 4.01
N LYS A 46 10.50 23.99 4.06
CA LYS A 46 11.59 23.67 3.14
C LYS A 46 12.51 22.63 3.79
N LEU A 47 12.83 21.61 3.01
CA LEU A 47 13.81 20.58 3.33
C LEU A 47 14.75 20.47 2.12
N ARG A 48 15.91 21.13 2.18
CA ARG A 48 16.80 21.34 1.02
C ARG A 48 16.02 21.88 -0.20
N GLN A 49 16.03 21.14 -1.32
CA GLN A 49 15.29 21.49 -2.55
C GLN A 49 13.81 21.11 -2.52
N TYR A 50 13.32 20.48 -1.47
CA TYR A 50 11.93 20.03 -1.39
C TYR A 50 11.08 21.00 -0.58
N GLU A 51 9.98 21.42 -1.17
CA GLU A 51 8.93 22.18 -0.47
C GLU A 51 7.83 21.23 -0.03
N LEU A 52 7.74 20.94 1.26
CA LEU A 52 6.69 20.11 1.86
C LEU A 52 5.41 20.94 1.94
N ARG A 53 4.40 20.55 1.15
CA ARG A 53 3.19 21.37 0.93
C ARG A 53 1.96 20.86 1.65
N GLY A 54 1.90 19.57 1.99
CA GLY A 54 0.77 18.98 2.70
C GLY A 54 1.03 17.54 3.11
N VAL A 55 0.35 17.09 4.16
CA VAL A 55 0.41 15.71 4.64
C VAL A 55 -0.48 14.83 3.76
N ILE A 56 0.07 13.71 3.27
CA ILE A 56 -0.67 12.65 2.55
C ILE A 56 -1.08 11.57 3.54
N ALA A 57 -0.11 11.06 4.33
CA ALA A 57 -0.33 9.98 5.28
C ALA A 57 0.59 10.13 6.49
N SER A 58 0.19 9.58 7.63
CA SER A 58 1.02 9.48 8.82
C SER A 58 0.92 8.06 9.38
N GLY A 59 2.05 7.42 9.57
CA GLY A 59 2.16 6.04 10.04
C GLY A 59 3.14 5.89 11.22
N GLY A 60 3.42 4.64 11.58
CA GLY A 60 4.33 4.30 12.67
C GLY A 60 5.74 4.88 12.48
N MET A 61 6.36 4.63 11.33
CA MET A 61 7.74 5.02 11.04
C MET A 61 7.93 6.47 10.62
N GLY A 62 6.88 7.13 10.08
CA GLY A 62 7.05 8.47 9.53
C GLY A 62 5.77 9.10 9.02
N THR A 63 5.91 10.33 8.55
CA THR A 63 4.85 11.10 7.90
C THR A 63 5.23 11.34 6.45
N VAL A 64 4.30 11.10 5.53
CA VAL A 64 4.47 11.29 4.09
C VAL A 64 3.86 12.62 3.68
N PHE A 65 4.63 13.44 3.01
CA PHE A 65 4.24 14.76 2.55
C PHE A 65 4.17 14.83 1.03
N ARG A 66 3.11 15.44 0.51
CA ARG A 66 3.12 15.96 -0.85
C ARG A 66 4.15 17.09 -0.92
N SER A 67 5.10 17.00 -1.82
CA SER A 67 6.23 17.89 -1.87
C SER A 67 6.56 18.28 -3.30
N PHE A 68 7.27 19.39 -3.47
CA PHE A 68 7.71 19.87 -4.77
C PHE A 68 9.24 19.98 -4.78
N ASP A 69 9.87 19.29 -5.72
CA ASP A 69 11.30 19.40 -6.00
C ASP A 69 11.53 20.62 -6.89
N VAL A 70 12.07 21.69 -6.31
CA VAL A 70 12.28 22.97 -7.03
C VAL A 70 13.40 22.89 -8.06
N ASN A 71 14.35 21.94 -7.90
CA ASN A 71 15.46 21.77 -8.84
C ASN A 71 15.02 21.03 -10.11
N LEU A 72 14.15 20.04 -9.96
CA LEU A 72 13.65 19.21 -11.08
C LEU A 72 12.26 19.64 -11.56
N ASN A 73 11.66 20.66 -10.91
CA ASN A 73 10.34 21.20 -11.25
C ASN A 73 9.25 20.11 -11.34
N ARG A 74 9.18 19.25 -10.32
CA ARG A 74 8.22 18.14 -10.28
C ARG A 74 7.64 17.92 -8.89
N GLU A 75 6.46 17.32 -8.82
CA GLU A 75 5.90 16.83 -7.57
C GLU A 75 6.53 15.50 -7.17
N VAL A 76 6.72 15.30 -5.88
CA VAL A 76 7.26 14.10 -5.25
C VAL A 76 6.58 13.86 -3.92
N ALA A 77 6.64 12.62 -3.42
CA ALA A 77 6.35 12.33 -2.03
C ALA A 77 7.65 12.32 -1.21
N VAL A 78 7.61 12.94 -0.02
CA VAL A 78 8.72 12.92 0.93
C VAL A 78 8.23 12.29 2.23
N LYS A 79 8.79 11.12 2.60
CA LYS A 79 8.52 10.40 3.85
C LYS A 79 9.56 10.84 4.87
N LEU A 80 9.14 11.63 5.85
CA LEU A 80 10.00 12.03 6.98
C LEU A 80 9.95 10.96 8.06
N MET A 81 11.10 10.52 8.53
CA MET A 81 11.21 9.65 9.68
C MET A 81 10.86 10.41 10.96
N LYS A 82 10.07 9.82 11.86
CA LYS A 82 9.74 10.44 13.15
C LYS A 82 11.00 10.57 14.01
N PRO A 83 11.13 11.66 14.80
CA PRO A 83 12.31 11.89 15.67
C PRO A 83 12.56 10.72 16.64
N GLU A 84 11.50 10.14 17.19
CA GLU A 84 11.58 9.02 18.13
C GLU A 84 12.19 7.77 17.47
N MET A 85 11.85 7.55 16.19
CA MET A 85 12.37 6.43 15.40
C MET A 85 13.80 6.70 14.91
N ALA A 86 14.14 7.96 14.65
CA ALA A 86 15.49 8.37 14.22
C ALA A 86 16.54 8.21 15.32
N ALA A 87 16.11 8.14 16.58
CA ALA A 87 16.99 7.88 17.73
C ALA A 87 17.38 6.39 17.88
N ASP A 88 16.62 5.47 17.25
CA ASP A 88 16.89 4.03 17.29
C ASP A 88 17.66 3.59 16.02
N PRO A 89 18.92 3.13 16.14
CA PRO A 89 19.69 2.65 14.99
C PRO A 89 19.03 1.51 14.20
N LEU A 90 18.26 0.64 14.87
CA LEU A 90 17.56 -0.47 14.22
C LEU A 90 16.45 0.05 13.31
N GLN A 91 15.72 1.06 13.77
CA GLN A 91 14.65 1.71 12.97
C GLN A 91 15.24 2.48 11.78
N VAL A 92 16.37 3.15 11.98
CA VAL A 92 17.09 3.83 10.90
C VAL A 92 17.55 2.84 9.83
N GLU A 93 18.08 1.68 10.24
CA GLU A 93 18.51 0.66 9.30
C GLU A 93 17.33 -0.01 8.58
N ALA A 94 16.19 -0.20 9.27
CA ALA A 94 14.95 -0.68 8.65
C ALA A 94 14.46 0.30 7.57
N PHE A 95 14.45 1.61 7.86
CA PHE A 95 14.08 2.65 6.92
C PHE A 95 15.01 2.71 5.68
N LYS A 96 16.33 2.55 5.90
CA LYS A 96 17.30 2.44 4.80
C LYS A 96 17.14 1.16 3.99
N ARG A 97 16.76 0.06 4.62
CA ARG A 97 16.51 -1.23 3.95
C ARG A 97 15.34 -1.11 2.99
N GLU A 98 14.24 -0.50 3.43
CA GLU A 98 13.08 -0.17 2.57
C GLU A 98 13.53 0.60 1.32
N ALA A 99 14.33 1.66 1.52
CA ALA A 99 14.86 2.47 0.43
C ALA A 99 15.70 1.64 -0.55
N ARG A 100 16.60 0.81 -0.05
CA ARG A 100 17.51 -0.02 -0.87
C ARG A 100 16.76 -1.12 -1.61
N ALA A 101 15.77 -1.76 -0.98
CA ALA A 101 14.93 -2.79 -1.59
C ALA A 101 14.22 -2.24 -2.83
N CYS A 102 13.55 -1.09 -2.69
CA CYS A 102 12.85 -0.47 -3.80
C CYS A 102 13.78 0.14 -4.86
N ALA A 103 14.94 0.70 -4.47
CA ALA A 103 15.84 1.41 -5.40
C ALA A 103 16.40 0.49 -6.50
N GLY A 104 16.48 -0.82 -6.23
CA GLY A 104 16.91 -1.83 -7.22
C GLY A 104 15.78 -2.30 -8.16
N LEU A 105 14.53 -1.97 -7.86
CA LEU A 105 13.37 -2.43 -8.61
C LEU A 105 12.92 -1.39 -9.63
N ASN A 106 12.82 -1.79 -10.89
CA ASN A 106 12.30 -0.94 -11.96
C ASN A 106 11.06 -1.60 -12.58
N HIS A 107 9.88 -1.22 -12.09
CA HIS A 107 8.60 -1.73 -12.56
C HIS A 107 7.53 -0.65 -12.48
N SER A 108 6.66 -0.54 -13.49
CA SER A 108 5.62 0.48 -13.57
C SER A 108 4.67 0.48 -12.36
N ASN A 109 4.45 -0.67 -11.74
CA ASN A 109 3.53 -0.85 -10.62
C ASN A 109 4.24 -0.99 -9.25
N ILE A 110 5.53 -0.64 -9.16
CA ILE A 110 6.25 -0.44 -7.89
C ILE A 110 6.52 1.05 -7.74
N ILE A 111 6.35 1.59 -6.53
CA ILE A 111 6.68 2.99 -6.25
C ILE A 111 8.17 3.23 -6.48
N HIS A 112 8.50 4.24 -7.25
CA HIS A 112 9.91 4.54 -7.53
C HIS A 112 10.53 5.37 -6.41
N ILE A 113 11.64 4.92 -5.84
CA ILE A 113 12.42 5.63 -4.84
C ILE A 113 13.48 6.46 -5.56
N TYR A 114 13.44 7.78 -5.36
CA TYR A 114 14.42 8.71 -5.94
C TYR A 114 15.67 8.88 -5.08
N GLY A 115 15.55 8.73 -3.77
CA GLY A 115 16.69 8.85 -2.88
C GLY A 115 16.32 8.81 -1.40
N PHE A 116 17.34 8.56 -0.59
CA PHE A 116 17.34 8.68 0.86
C PHE A 116 18.40 9.70 1.24
N ASP A 117 18.05 10.62 2.13
CA ASP A 117 18.99 11.67 2.56
C ASP A 117 18.70 12.11 4.01
N GLU A 118 19.55 13.01 4.51
CA GLU A 118 19.46 13.60 5.85
C GLU A 118 19.73 15.10 5.76
N ASP A 119 18.93 15.89 6.46
CA ASP A 119 19.10 17.33 6.60
C ASP A 119 18.87 17.75 8.05
N GLU A 120 19.86 18.41 8.68
CA GLU A 120 19.83 18.84 10.09
C GLU A 120 19.38 17.70 11.06
N GLY A 121 19.80 16.45 10.82
CA GLY A 121 19.40 15.28 11.61
C GLY A 121 18.07 14.66 11.22
N GLN A 122 17.27 15.32 10.39
CA GLN A 122 16.01 14.80 9.88
C GLN A 122 16.25 13.85 8.70
N LYS A 123 15.99 12.57 8.88
CA LYS A 123 16.08 11.55 7.83
C LYS A 123 14.82 11.50 7.01
N TYR A 124 14.97 11.37 5.70
CA TYR A 124 13.84 11.32 4.78
C TYR A 124 14.09 10.50 3.54
N LEU A 125 13.00 10.02 2.96
CA LEU A 125 12.95 9.28 1.72
C LEU A 125 12.19 10.11 0.69
N VAL A 126 12.71 10.21 -0.51
CA VAL A 126 12.06 10.88 -1.64
C VAL A 126 11.62 9.84 -2.65
N MET A 127 10.34 9.89 -3.02
CA MET A 127 9.75 8.90 -3.90
C MET A 127 8.73 9.50 -4.88
N GLU A 128 8.32 8.70 -5.81
CA GLU A 128 7.22 8.98 -6.72
C GLU A 128 5.96 9.34 -5.93
N LEU A 129 5.21 10.33 -6.42
CA LEU A 129 3.94 10.73 -5.83
C LEU A 129 2.82 9.85 -6.40
N ALA A 130 2.14 9.11 -5.52
CA ALA A 130 0.92 8.37 -5.80
C ALA A 130 -0.14 8.83 -4.80
N ASP A 131 -1.00 9.76 -5.19
CA ASP A 131 -1.91 10.46 -4.28
C ASP A 131 -3.38 10.41 -4.71
N ASN A 132 -3.73 9.51 -5.64
CA ASN A 132 -5.10 9.25 -6.07
C ASN A 132 -5.80 8.15 -5.22
N GLY A 133 -5.47 8.13 -3.94
CA GLY A 133 -6.05 7.22 -2.95
C GLY A 133 -5.38 5.85 -2.90
N THR A 134 -5.93 5.00 -2.03
CA THR A 134 -5.50 3.62 -1.81
C THR A 134 -6.57 2.64 -2.29
N PHE A 135 -6.20 1.38 -2.49
CA PHE A 135 -7.17 0.32 -2.76
C PHE A 135 -8.12 0.12 -1.57
N ASP A 136 -7.60 0.32 -0.33
CA ASP A 136 -8.38 0.32 0.90
C ASP A 136 -9.45 1.42 0.90
N GLY A 137 -9.07 2.66 0.59
CA GLY A 137 -10.01 3.76 0.46
C GLY A 137 -11.09 3.51 -0.59
N ARG A 138 -10.77 2.83 -1.71
CA ARG A 138 -11.78 2.45 -2.72
C ARG A 138 -12.76 1.40 -2.20
N ILE A 139 -12.30 0.48 -1.34
CA ILE A 139 -13.18 -0.48 -0.66
C ILE A 139 -14.09 0.24 0.34
N GLU A 140 -13.52 1.11 1.19
CA GLU A 140 -14.27 1.89 2.19
C GLU A 140 -15.34 2.78 1.55
N ASP A 141 -14.99 3.51 0.48
CA ASP A 141 -15.90 4.45 -0.19
C ASP A 141 -17.05 3.76 -0.92
N ASN A 142 -16.84 2.55 -1.45
CA ASN A 142 -17.81 1.86 -2.32
C ASN A 142 -18.39 0.58 -1.70
N GLY A 143 -17.90 0.15 -0.53
CA GLY A 143 -18.24 -1.14 0.09
C GLY A 143 -17.59 -2.34 -0.63
N ARG A 144 -17.38 -2.26 -1.93
CA ARG A 144 -16.67 -3.23 -2.78
C ARG A 144 -16.19 -2.57 -4.08
N VAL A 145 -15.27 -3.21 -4.77
CA VAL A 145 -14.68 -2.71 -6.02
C VAL A 145 -15.18 -3.53 -7.21
N ASP A 146 -15.38 -2.88 -8.36
CA ASP A 146 -15.76 -3.54 -9.62
C ASP A 146 -14.78 -4.66 -9.98
N GLU A 147 -15.31 -5.82 -10.39
CA GLU A 147 -14.53 -7.02 -10.68
C GLU A 147 -13.43 -6.78 -11.73
N LEU A 148 -13.69 -5.94 -12.73
CA LEU A 148 -12.71 -5.65 -13.77
C LEU A 148 -11.51 -4.90 -13.19
N LEU A 149 -11.75 -3.92 -12.31
CA LEU A 149 -10.69 -3.19 -11.63
C LEU A 149 -9.92 -4.09 -10.67
N VAL A 150 -10.60 -4.99 -9.93
CA VAL A 150 -9.95 -5.98 -9.07
C VAL A 150 -8.99 -6.86 -9.86
N LEU A 151 -9.43 -7.37 -11.02
CA LEU A 151 -8.60 -8.19 -11.90
C LEU A 151 -7.41 -7.39 -12.49
N ASP A 152 -7.63 -6.15 -12.92
CA ASP A 152 -6.55 -5.28 -13.43
C ASP A 152 -5.50 -5.00 -12.35
N VAL A 153 -5.91 -4.71 -11.12
CA VAL A 153 -5.02 -4.54 -9.96
C VAL A 153 -4.26 -5.84 -9.69
N GLY A 154 -4.96 -6.98 -9.67
CA GLY A 154 -4.37 -8.29 -9.42
C GLY A 154 -3.25 -8.62 -10.41
N ILE A 155 -3.51 -8.46 -11.72
CA ILE A 155 -2.52 -8.70 -12.78
C ILE A 155 -1.29 -7.80 -12.62
N LYS A 156 -1.50 -6.49 -12.41
CA LYS A 156 -0.43 -5.51 -12.32
C LYS A 156 0.43 -5.69 -11.07
N ILE A 157 -0.19 -5.95 -9.92
CA ILE A 157 0.53 -6.17 -8.66
C ILE A 157 1.21 -7.54 -8.64
N ALA A 158 0.61 -8.60 -9.19
CA ALA A 158 1.30 -9.88 -9.37
C ALA A 158 2.56 -9.75 -10.22
N SER A 159 2.51 -8.94 -11.31
CA SER A 159 3.70 -8.61 -12.12
C SER A 159 4.76 -7.83 -11.34
N ALA A 160 4.35 -6.90 -10.47
CA ALA A 160 5.25 -6.17 -9.59
C ALA A 160 5.94 -7.10 -8.57
N LEU A 161 5.20 -8.03 -7.99
CA LEU A 161 5.73 -9.04 -7.06
C LEU A 161 6.66 -10.04 -7.76
N ASP A 162 6.38 -10.42 -9.01
CA ASP A 162 7.31 -11.23 -9.80
C ASP A 162 8.63 -10.49 -10.04
N CYS A 163 8.56 -9.20 -10.35
CA CYS A 163 9.76 -8.37 -10.46
C CYS A 163 10.58 -8.35 -9.16
N ALA A 164 9.94 -8.18 -8.01
CA ALA A 164 10.60 -8.22 -6.71
C ALA A 164 11.20 -9.61 -6.42
N ASN A 165 10.46 -10.67 -6.68
CA ASN A 165 10.91 -12.06 -6.48
C ASN A 165 12.14 -12.41 -7.32
N ARG A 166 12.22 -11.97 -8.57
CA ARG A 166 13.41 -12.12 -9.43
C ARG A 166 14.64 -11.41 -8.89
N HIS A 167 14.46 -10.42 -8.01
CA HIS A 167 15.54 -9.74 -7.29
C HIS A 167 15.78 -10.35 -5.91
N GLY A 168 15.18 -11.51 -5.61
CA GLY A 168 15.31 -12.21 -4.34
C GLY A 168 14.60 -11.53 -3.17
N LEU A 169 13.57 -10.71 -3.43
CA LEU A 169 12.82 -9.97 -2.42
C LEU A 169 11.40 -10.51 -2.29
N LEU A 170 10.97 -10.70 -1.04
CA LEU A 170 9.58 -10.94 -0.64
C LEU A 170 9.05 -9.66 0.01
N HIS A 171 7.81 -9.29 -0.30
CA HIS A 171 7.19 -8.06 0.24
C HIS A 171 6.70 -8.24 1.68
N LEU A 172 5.96 -9.31 1.93
CA LEU A 172 5.47 -9.79 3.23
C LEU A 172 4.45 -8.88 3.95
N ASP A 173 3.99 -7.80 3.32
CA ASP A 173 2.94 -6.91 3.86
C ASP A 173 1.97 -6.45 2.75
N ILE A 174 1.53 -7.40 1.91
CA ILE A 174 0.54 -7.09 0.86
C ILE A 174 -0.83 -6.94 1.50
N LYS A 175 -1.42 -5.76 1.32
CA LYS A 175 -2.75 -5.39 1.80
C LYS A 175 -3.31 -4.22 0.99
N PRO A 176 -4.62 -3.93 1.02
CA PRO A 176 -5.21 -2.85 0.24
C PRO A 176 -4.58 -1.48 0.52
N GLY A 177 -4.20 -1.20 1.78
CA GLY A 177 -3.56 0.07 2.16
C GLY A 177 -2.17 0.30 1.54
N ASN A 178 -1.48 -0.77 1.10
CA ASN A 178 -0.17 -0.71 0.46
C ASN A 178 -0.24 -0.72 -1.09
N ILE A 179 -1.44 -0.59 -1.66
CA ILE A 179 -1.67 -0.41 -3.10
C ILE A 179 -2.25 0.98 -3.31
N LEU A 180 -1.43 1.91 -3.78
CA LEU A 180 -1.82 3.29 -4.10
C LEU A 180 -2.19 3.41 -5.58
N PHE A 181 -2.74 4.55 -5.98
CA PHE A 181 -3.02 4.86 -7.38
C PHE A 181 -2.41 6.18 -7.79
N ASN A 182 -1.87 6.24 -9.02
CA ASN A 182 -1.35 7.47 -9.62
C ASN A 182 -2.41 8.19 -10.44
N ASN A 183 -3.22 7.43 -11.19
CA ASN A 183 -4.24 7.95 -12.08
C ASN A 183 -5.58 7.29 -11.76
N ASP A 184 -6.67 8.00 -12.03
CA ASP A 184 -8.01 7.46 -11.82
C ASP A 184 -8.60 6.81 -13.08
N GLU A 185 -8.17 7.24 -14.29
CA GLU A 185 -8.69 6.74 -15.57
C GLU A 185 -7.59 6.61 -16.64
N PRO A 186 -7.10 5.41 -16.93
CA PRO A 186 -7.29 4.18 -16.17
C PRO A 186 -6.51 4.20 -14.85
N PRO A 187 -7.03 3.57 -13.79
CA PRO A 187 -6.32 3.52 -12.52
C PRO A 187 -5.00 2.75 -12.64
N GLU A 188 -3.89 3.38 -12.23
CA GLU A 188 -2.57 2.75 -12.22
C GLU A 188 -2.15 2.42 -10.80
N PRO A 189 -2.23 1.12 -10.38
CA PRO A 189 -1.83 0.71 -9.05
C PRO A 189 -0.31 0.75 -8.87
N LYS A 190 0.12 1.19 -7.70
CA LYS A 190 1.51 1.26 -7.26
C LYS A 190 1.66 0.53 -5.94
N LEU A 191 2.47 -0.52 -5.91
CA LEU A 191 2.84 -1.20 -4.69
C LEU A 191 3.86 -0.36 -3.91
N VAL A 192 3.59 -0.16 -2.62
CA VAL A 192 4.42 0.65 -1.72
C VAL A 192 4.77 -0.14 -0.46
N ASP A 193 5.69 0.40 0.33
CA ASP A 193 6.02 -0.04 1.69
C ASP A 193 6.69 -1.42 1.75
N PHE A 194 7.88 -1.52 1.17
CA PHE A 194 8.77 -2.68 1.31
C PHE A 194 9.49 -2.74 2.68
N GLY A 195 8.92 -2.08 3.71
CA GLY A 195 9.54 -1.97 5.04
C GLY A 195 9.71 -3.31 5.76
N LEU A 196 8.87 -4.30 5.45
CA LEU A 196 8.99 -5.67 5.93
C LEU A 196 9.68 -6.60 4.92
N ALA A 197 10.06 -6.08 3.74
CA ALA A 197 10.70 -6.90 2.71
C ALA A 197 11.96 -7.59 3.24
N GLN A 198 12.06 -8.87 2.96
CA GLN A 198 13.19 -9.71 3.34
C GLN A 198 13.78 -10.36 2.10
N SER A 199 15.09 -10.62 2.15
CA SER A 199 15.69 -11.55 1.20
C SER A 199 15.04 -12.93 1.39
N ALA A 200 14.68 -13.58 0.29
CA ALA A 200 14.16 -14.95 0.31
C ALA A 200 15.12 -15.95 1.00
N GLU A 201 16.38 -15.59 1.16
CA GLU A 201 17.41 -16.38 1.85
C GLU A 201 17.58 -16.02 3.34
N SER A 202 16.88 -14.98 3.81
CA SER A 202 17.01 -14.53 5.20
C SER A 202 16.25 -15.46 6.13
N ALA A 203 16.92 -16.00 7.14
CA ALA A 203 16.24 -16.73 8.21
C ALA A 203 15.30 -15.79 8.98
N ARG A 204 14.06 -16.20 9.16
CA ARG A 204 13.09 -15.48 9.99
C ARG A 204 13.56 -15.46 11.45
N ASP A 205 13.41 -14.31 12.13
CA ASP A 205 13.49 -14.24 13.58
C ASP A 205 12.23 -14.86 14.19
N PRO A 206 12.32 -16.02 14.87
CA PRO A 206 11.16 -16.69 15.50
C PRO A 206 10.52 -15.82 16.62
N ASN A 207 11.23 -14.80 17.10
CA ASN A 207 10.76 -13.88 18.15
C ASN A 207 10.18 -12.58 17.58
N ALA A 208 10.26 -12.37 16.27
CA ALA A 208 9.57 -11.27 15.62
C ALA A 208 8.06 -11.55 15.70
N GLY A 209 7.36 -10.85 16.60
CA GLY A 209 5.91 -10.96 16.74
C GLY A 209 5.16 -10.66 15.44
N LEU A 210 3.90 -11.08 15.36
CA LEU A 210 3.00 -10.66 14.27
C LEU A 210 2.76 -9.16 14.40
N PHE A 211 3.33 -8.37 13.50
CA PHE A 211 3.10 -6.94 13.42
C PHE A 211 1.89 -6.66 12.51
N GLY A 212 0.96 -5.83 12.98
CA GLY A 212 -0.23 -5.44 12.24
C GLY A 212 -1.40 -6.44 12.38
N THR A 213 -2.50 -6.13 11.72
CA THR A 213 -3.69 -6.98 11.70
C THR A 213 -3.53 -8.07 10.64
N PRO A 214 -3.63 -9.37 10.97
CA PRO A 214 -3.24 -10.47 10.09
C PRO A 214 -4.32 -10.85 9.06
N TYR A 215 -5.13 -9.90 8.58
CA TYR A 215 -6.24 -10.20 7.65
C TYR A 215 -5.82 -10.80 6.29
N TYR A 216 -4.53 -10.69 5.96
CA TYR A 216 -4.00 -11.15 4.65
C TYR A 216 -2.78 -12.05 4.81
N ILE A 217 -2.48 -12.48 6.04
CA ILE A 217 -1.25 -13.25 6.33
C ILE A 217 -1.36 -14.67 5.77
N ALA A 218 -0.28 -15.15 5.15
CA ALA A 218 -0.24 -16.53 4.67
C ALA A 218 -0.10 -17.54 5.83
N PRO A 219 -0.76 -18.71 5.75
CA PRO A 219 -0.74 -19.74 6.78
C PRO A 219 0.66 -20.16 7.23
N GLU A 220 1.59 -20.33 6.29
CA GLU A 220 2.98 -20.71 6.56
C GLU A 220 3.74 -19.65 7.38
N ARG A 221 3.34 -18.39 7.31
CA ARG A 221 3.91 -17.32 8.13
C ARG A 221 3.50 -17.44 9.61
N ILE A 222 2.36 -18.03 9.86
CA ILE A 222 1.84 -18.26 11.23
C ILE A 222 2.44 -19.53 11.80
N SER A 223 2.49 -20.60 11.01
CA SER A 223 2.99 -21.91 11.40
C SER A 223 4.52 -22.05 11.36
N LEU A 224 5.26 -20.95 11.18
CA LEU A 224 6.72 -20.92 11.10
C LEU A 224 7.28 -21.85 9.98
N GLY A 225 6.53 -21.97 8.89
CA GLY A 225 6.98 -22.67 7.69
C GLY A 225 7.96 -21.87 6.86
N THR A 226 8.39 -22.44 5.75
CA THR A 226 9.26 -21.72 4.78
C THR A 226 8.42 -20.70 4.02
N GLU A 227 8.86 -19.45 4.07
CA GLU A 227 8.27 -18.34 3.33
C GLU A 227 8.93 -18.24 1.95
N ASP A 228 8.12 -18.16 0.91
CA ASP A 228 8.56 -17.86 -0.46
C ASP A 228 7.55 -16.93 -1.15
N PHE A 229 7.72 -16.72 -2.46
CA PHE A 229 6.86 -15.85 -3.26
C PHE A 229 5.36 -16.22 -3.19
N ARG A 230 5.02 -17.47 -2.84
CA ARG A 230 3.65 -17.96 -2.69
C ARG A 230 2.96 -17.39 -1.44
N SER A 231 3.75 -16.92 -0.46
CA SER A 231 3.21 -16.18 0.70
C SER A 231 2.68 -14.80 0.28
N ASP A 232 3.40 -14.07 -0.57
CA ASP A 232 2.94 -12.80 -1.14
C ASP A 232 1.76 -13.00 -2.09
N MET A 233 1.76 -14.08 -2.88
CA MET A 233 0.63 -14.46 -3.75
C MET A 233 -0.65 -14.68 -2.95
N TYR A 234 -0.58 -15.41 -1.83
CA TYR A 234 -1.70 -15.60 -0.91
C TYR A 234 -2.24 -14.27 -0.39
N SER A 235 -1.34 -13.40 0.09
CA SER A 235 -1.70 -12.08 0.63
C SER A 235 -2.33 -11.18 -0.45
N LEU A 236 -1.84 -11.25 -1.68
CA LEU A 236 -2.45 -10.56 -2.82
C LEU A 236 -3.85 -11.10 -3.09
N ALA A 237 -4.03 -12.42 -3.18
CA ALA A 237 -5.35 -13.02 -3.40
C ALA A 237 -6.35 -12.67 -2.28
N GLY A 238 -5.90 -12.64 -1.01
CA GLY A 238 -6.70 -12.17 0.13
C GLY A 238 -7.10 -10.69 0.00
N THR A 239 -6.19 -9.86 -0.52
CA THR A 239 -6.45 -8.45 -0.83
C THR A 239 -7.50 -8.30 -1.94
N LEU A 240 -7.39 -9.10 -3.02
CA LEU A 240 -8.37 -9.11 -4.11
C LEU A 240 -9.73 -9.63 -3.65
N TYR A 241 -9.75 -10.67 -2.80
CA TYR A 241 -10.97 -11.16 -2.17
C TYR A 241 -11.69 -10.04 -1.41
N HIS A 242 -10.96 -9.33 -0.52
CA HIS A 242 -11.53 -8.22 0.24
C HIS A 242 -12.08 -7.13 -0.68
N ALA A 243 -11.34 -6.73 -1.70
CA ALA A 243 -11.79 -5.71 -2.64
C ALA A 243 -13.06 -6.12 -3.41
N LEU A 244 -13.16 -7.40 -3.80
CA LEU A 244 -14.26 -7.95 -4.57
C LEU A 244 -15.54 -8.09 -3.73
N ILE A 245 -15.40 -8.55 -2.48
CA ILE A 245 -16.52 -8.91 -1.60
C ILE A 245 -16.90 -7.75 -0.65
N GLY A 246 -15.95 -6.84 -0.34
CA GLY A 246 -16.12 -5.81 0.69
C GLY A 246 -15.93 -6.32 2.12
N GLN A 247 -15.48 -7.57 2.29
CA GLN A 247 -15.20 -8.19 3.58
C GLN A 247 -13.88 -8.94 3.53
N VAL A 248 -13.14 -8.93 4.63
CA VAL A 248 -11.89 -9.71 4.74
C VAL A 248 -12.14 -11.21 4.63
N PRO A 249 -11.16 -12.00 4.16
CA PRO A 249 -11.32 -13.46 4.00
C PRO A 249 -11.71 -14.17 5.27
N PHE A 250 -11.17 -13.73 6.41
CA PHE A 250 -11.43 -14.28 7.74
C PHE A 250 -11.58 -13.15 8.75
N GLU A 251 -12.63 -13.22 9.55
CA GLU A 251 -12.91 -12.27 10.63
C GLU A 251 -13.11 -13.05 11.93
N ALA A 252 -12.51 -12.55 13.01
CA ALA A 252 -12.62 -13.15 14.34
C ALA A 252 -12.43 -12.11 15.44
N PRO A 253 -12.85 -12.38 16.70
CA PRO A 253 -12.82 -11.41 17.79
C PRO A 253 -11.43 -10.94 18.19
N THR A 254 -10.39 -11.76 18.00
CA THR A 254 -9.02 -11.38 18.35
C THR A 254 -8.05 -11.56 17.19
N VAL A 255 -6.94 -10.81 17.23
CA VAL A 255 -5.85 -10.90 16.24
C VAL A 255 -5.34 -12.33 16.08
N ASN A 256 -5.21 -13.06 17.20
CA ASN A 256 -4.75 -14.45 17.18
C ASN A 256 -5.78 -15.39 16.56
N ASP A 257 -7.07 -15.17 16.79
CA ASP A 257 -8.13 -15.97 16.17
C ASP A 257 -8.21 -15.74 14.65
N VAL A 258 -7.99 -14.49 14.18
CA VAL A 258 -7.88 -14.20 12.74
C VAL A 258 -6.69 -14.94 12.14
N ALA A 259 -5.53 -14.92 12.81
CA ALA A 259 -4.35 -15.64 12.35
C ALA A 259 -4.64 -17.15 12.28
N LEU A 260 -5.24 -17.72 13.32
CA LEU A 260 -5.60 -19.15 13.36
C LEU A 260 -6.60 -19.52 12.25
N ALA A 261 -7.55 -18.63 11.94
CA ALA A 261 -8.51 -18.85 10.85
C ALA A 261 -7.83 -18.96 9.48
N HIS A 262 -6.74 -18.22 9.24
CA HIS A 262 -5.92 -18.39 8.03
C HIS A 262 -5.29 -19.78 7.93
N VAL A 263 -4.98 -20.44 9.05
CA VAL A 263 -4.41 -21.80 9.07
C VAL A 263 -5.51 -22.87 8.95
N GLU A 264 -6.61 -22.72 9.70
CA GLU A 264 -7.54 -23.82 9.94
C GLU A 264 -8.88 -23.71 9.20
N GLN A 265 -9.41 -22.49 9.04
CA GLN A 265 -10.75 -22.34 8.47
C GLN A 265 -10.71 -22.42 6.94
N PRO A 266 -11.66 -23.16 6.32
CA PRO A 266 -11.82 -23.14 4.88
C PRO A 266 -12.22 -21.72 4.40
N LEU A 267 -11.66 -21.28 3.27
CA LEU A 267 -12.08 -20.04 2.65
C LEU A 267 -13.50 -20.19 2.13
N ARG A 268 -14.37 -19.25 2.46
CA ARG A 268 -15.68 -19.18 1.81
C ARG A 268 -15.51 -18.69 0.37
N PRO A 269 -15.94 -19.45 -0.64
CA PRO A 269 -15.77 -19.08 -2.04
C PRO A 269 -16.39 -17.70 -2.34
N PRO A 270 -15.71 -16.81 -3.05
CA PRO A 270 -16.26 -15.51 -3.45
C PRO A 270 -17.61 -15.60 -4.14
N ILE A 271 -17.82 -16.59 -5.00
CA ILE A 271 -19.06 -16.76 -5.77
C ILE A 271 -20.29 -17.10 -4.88
N GLU A 272 -20.09 -17.65 -3.69
CA GLU A 272 -21.18 -17.87 -2.72
C GLU A 272 -21.67 -16.57 -2.07
N LEU A 273 -20.79 -15.54 -2.02
CA LEU A 273 -21.10 -14.24 -1.45
C LEU A 273 -21.56 -13.27 -2.53
N LEU A 274 -21.05 -13.41 -3.74
CA LEU A 274 -21.27 -12.55 -4.89
C LEU A 274 -21.51 -13.41 -6.16
N PRO A 275 -22.72 -13.95 -6.36
CA PRO A 275 -23.01 -14.90 -7.44
C PRO A 275 -22.85 -14.34 -8.87
N GLU A 276 -22.75 -13.03 -9.01
CA GLU A 276 -22.57 -12.37 -10.31
C GLU A 276 -21.14 -12.38 -10.86
N ILE A 277 -20.11 -12.69 -10.03
CA ILE A 277 -18.72 -12.74 -10.48
C ILE A 277 -18.48 -13.88 -11.47
N GLN A 278 -17.37 -13.80 -12.19
CA GLN A 278 -16.97 -14.87 -13.09
C GLN A 278 -16.45 -16.09 -12.31
N GLU A 279 -16.84 -17.29 -12.76
CA GLU A 279 -16.30 -18.56 -12.22
C GLU A 279 -14.77 -18.55 -12.18
N LYS A 280 -14.12 -18.09 -13.28
CA LYS A 280 -12.66 -17.99 -13.36
C LYS A 280 -12.04 -17.05 -12.34
N THR A 281 -12.72 -15.96 -11.98
CA THR A 281 -12.27 -15.07 -10.89
C THR A 281 -12.32 -15.78 -9.55
N ASN A 282 -13.41 -16.50 -9.30
CA ASN A 282 -13.57 -17.31 -8.10
C ASN A 282 -12.49 -18.39 -7.99
N GLU A 283 -12.26 -19.16 -9.06
CA GLU A 283 -11.22 -20.21 -9.12
C GLU A 283 -9.82 -19.64 -8.87
N ALA A 284 -9.49 -18.51 -9.52
CA ALA A 284 -8.17 -17.87 -9.37
C ALA A 284 -7.89 -17.46 -7.92
N ILE A 285 -8.87 -16.88 -7.24
CA ILE A 285 -8.74 -16.46 -5.84
C ILE A 285 -8.63 -17.67 -4.92
N ILE A 286 -9.51 -18.68 -5.06
CA ILE A 286 -9.50 -19.88 -4.22
C ILE A 286 -8.16 -20.62 -4.34
N THR A 287 -7.68 -20.82 -5.56
CA THR A 287 -6.41 -21.53 -5.80
C THR A 287 -5.23 -20.75 -5.17
N ALA A 288 -5.14 -19.44 -5.38
CA ALA A 288 -4.07 -18.64 -4.80
C ALA A 288 -4.14 -18.55 -3.27
N MET A 289 -5.34 -18.74 -2.67
CA MET A 289 -5.56 -18.79 -1.22
C MET A 289 -5.59 -20.20 -0.64
N ALA A 290 -5.16 -21.24 -1.36
CA ALA A 290 -5.02 -22.58 -0.80
C ALA A 290 -4.11 -22.55 0.43
N LYS A 291 -4.46 -23.36 1.46
CA LYS A 291 -3.73 -23.37 2.73
C LYS A 291 -2.30 -23.88 2.54
N ASN A 292 -2.15 -25.00 1.83
CA ASN A 292 -0.84 -25.55 1.49
C ASN A 292 -0.27 -24.74 0.29
N PRO A 293 0.94 -24.17 0.40
CA PRO A 293 1.59 -23.47 -0.72
C PRO A 293 1.74 -24.32 -2.00
N ASP A 294 1.87 -25.63 -1.89
CA ASP A 294 2.01 -26.52 -3.03
C ASP A 294 0.72 -26.67 -3.86
N ASP A 295 -0.43 -26.34 -3.26
CA ASP A 295 -1.74 -26.34 -3.94
C ASP A 295 -2.04 -24.97 -4.61
N ARG A 296 -1.17 -23.96 -4.41
CA ARG A 296 -1.27 -22.65 -5.08
C ARG A 296 -0.60 -22.69 -6.46
N TYR A 297 -0.69 -21.58 -7.19
CA TYR A 297 0.09 -21.42 -8.42
C TYR A 297 1.58 -21.45 -8.12
N GLN A 298 2.34 -22.15 -8.94
CA GLN A 298 3.79 -22.36 -8.74
C GLN A 298 4.66 -21.32 -9.44
N SER A 299 4.04 -20.28 -10.02
CA SER A 299 4.70 -19.06 -10.50
C SER A 299 3.72 -17.91 -10.58
N TYR A 300 4.22 -16.68 -10.59
CA TYR A 300 3.40 -15.50 -10.87
C TYR A 300 2.85 -15.52 -12.30
N ASP A 301 3.58 -16.06 -13.27
CA ASP A 301 3.10 -16.19 -14.66
C ASP A 301 1.82 -17.01 -14.73
N GLN A 302 1.72 -18.14 -13.99
CA GLN A 302 0.50 -18.94 -13.91
C GLN A 302 -0.67 -18.12 -13.30
N PHE A 303 -0.43 -17.43 -12.18
CA PHE A 303 -1.46 -16.64 -11.52
C PHE A 303 -1.93 -15.48 -12.42
N ILE A 304 -1.01 -14.75 -13.06
CA ILE A 304 -1.31 -13.67 -14.01
C ILE A 304 -2.12 -14.20 -15.21
N MET A 305 -1.79 -15.38 -15.71
CA MET A 305 -2.50 -16.02 -16.81
C MET A 305 -3.97 -16.28 -16.46
N GLU A 306 -4.23 -16.82 -15.27
CA GLU A 306 -5.61 -17.11 -14.81
C GLU A 306 -6.40 -15.81 -14.56
N LEU A 307 -5.80 -14.82 -13.90
CA LEU A 307 -6.44 -13.49 -13.75
C LEU A 307 -6.74 -12.84 -15.12
N THR A 308 -5.84 -12.98 -16.09
CA THR A 308 -6.02 -12.45 -17.45
C THR A 308 -7.12 -13.20 -18.21
N ALA A 309 -7.23 -14.51 -18.02
CA ALA A 309 -8.31 -15.31 -18.57
C ALA A 309 -9.67 -14.90 -17.96
N ALA A 310 -9.73 -14.72 -16.64
CA ALA A 310 -10.93 -14.22 -15.95
C ALA A 310 -11.36 -12.85 -16.49
N ARG A 311 -10.40 -11.91 -16.59
CA ARG A 311 -10.62 -10.57 -17.15
C ARG A 311 -11.15 -10.62 -18.59
N SER A 312 -10.57 -11.45 -19.43
CA SER A 312 -10.98 -11.60 -20.84
C SER A 312 -12.41 -12.13 -20.94
N HIS A 313 -12.76 -13.13 -20.14
CA HIS A 313 -14.12 -13.66 -20.05
C HIS A 313 -15.14 -12.61 -19.61
N LEU A 314 -14.79 -11.81 -18.58
CA LEU A 314 -15.63 -10.71 -18.10
C LEU A 314 -15.89 -9.68 -19.21
N LEU A 315 -14.85 -9.28 -19.94
CA LEU A 315 -14.96 -8.33 -21.05
C LEU A 315 -15.83 -8.87 -22.19
N ILE A 316 -15.65 -10.15 -22.58
CA ILE A 316 -16.50 -10.79 -23.60
C ILE A 316 -17.96 -10.81 -23.15
N LYS A 317 -18.25 -11.16 -21.89
CA LYS A 317 -19.60 -11.15 -21.33
C LYS A 317 -20.22 -9.75 -21.32
N LYS A 318 -19.42 -8.73 -21.00
CA LYS A 318 -19.89 -7.34 -20.85
C LYS A 318 -20.07 -6.62 -22.19
N TYR A 319 -19.23 -6.93 -23.20
CA TYR A 319 -19.14 -6.19 -24.45
C TYR A 319 -19.25 -7.06 -25.72
N GLY A 320 -19.21 -8.39 -25.63
CA GLY A 320 -19.21 -9.32 -26.77
C GLY A 320 -20.58 -9.75 -27.25
N GLY A 321 -21.66 -9.21 -26.70
CA GLY A 321 -23.05 -9.47 -27.07
C GLY A 321 -23.63 -8.38 -27.97
N GLY A 322 -22.95 -8.09 -29.10
CA GLY A 322 -23.43 -7.22 -30.15
C GLY A 322 -23.80 -8.00 -31.39
#